data_76f2293136b80a503aec8d7293affd2f
#
_entry.id   76f2293136b80a503aec8d7293affd2f
#
_cell.length_a   1.000
_cell.length_b   1.000
_cell.length_c   1.000
_cell.angle_alpha   90.00
_cell.angle_beta   90.00
_cell.angle_gamma   90.00
#
_symmetry.space_group_name_H-M   'P 1'
#
loop_
_entity.id
_entity.type
_entity.pdbx_description
1 polymer ?
#
loop_
_entity_poly.entity_id
_entity_poly.type
_entity_poly.pdbx_seq_one_letter_code
_entity_poly.pdbx_strand_id
1 'polypeptide(L)'
;LLIVNLAKQYLIMISEEQFQKEIDLIIANAIREDVGDGDHSSLACIPVNAEGSAKLLVKDEGIIAGIDFAKQVFRFVEPSMRVETFFNDGDFVKYGDVVFHVYGTSQAILKAERLVLNAMQRMSAIATKTKKFVDLLEGTKTKVLDTRKTTPGIRAIEKWAVKIGG
;
A
#
# COMPACT_ATOMS: atom_id res chain seq x y z
N LEU A 1 9.62 33.95 -3.32
CA LEU A 1 10.44 32.82 -2.84
C LEU A 1 9.74 32.07 -1.72
N LEU A 2 8.61 31.45 -2.03
CA LEU A 2 7.82 30.70 -1.06
C LEU A 2 7.36 29.38 -1.68
N ILE A 3 8.31 28.59 -2.19
CA ILE A 3 8.07 27.21 -2.62
C ILE A 3 8.88 26.31 -1.71
N VAL A 4 8.43 26.15 -0.48
CA VAL A 4 9.07 25.26 0.50
C VAL A 4 8.01 24.34 1.08
N ASN A 5 8.18 23.05 0.84
CA ASN A 5 7.66 21.94 1.65
C ASN A 5 6.15 21.64 1.61
N LEU A 6 5.49 21.59 0.44
CA LEU A 6 4.07 21.20 0.41
C LEU A 6 3.81 19.69 0.60
N ALA A 7 4.72 18.82 0.20
CA ALA A 7 4.53 17.37 0.35
C ALA A 7 4.86 16.85 1.75
N LYS A 8 5.99 17.30 2.28
CA LYS A 8 6.26 17.17 3.72
C LYS A 8 5.15 17.82 4.54
N GLN A 9 4.52 18.87 4.02
CA GLN A 9 3.48 19.62 4.70
C GLN A 9 2.16 18.85 4.85
N TYR A 10 1.71 18.00 3.93
CA TYR A 10 0.45 17.28 4.11
C TYR A 10 0.57 16.21 5.21
N LEU A 11 1.64 15.42 5.22
CA LEU A 11 1.92 14.45 6.30
C LEU A 11 2.45 15.11 7.59
N ILE A 12 2.92 16.37 7.52
CA ILE A 12 3.27 17.19 8.70
C ILE A 12 2.06 17.98 9.21
N MET A 13 1.07 18.30 8.35
CA MET A 13 -0.12 19.07 8.72
C MET A 13 -1.24 18.23 9.32
N ILE A 14 -1.24 16.92 9.12
CA ILE A 14 -2.18 16.00 9.77
C ILE A 14 -1.43 15.21 10.85
N SER A 15 -2.03 15.09 12.01
CA SER A 15 -1.48 14.22 13.07
C SER A 15 -1.43 12.77 12.61
N GLU A 16 -0.57 11.96 13.24
CA GLU A 16 -0.53 10.51 12.97
C GLU A 16 -1.92 9.88 13.16
N GLU A 17 -2.68 10.35 14.15
CA GLU A 17 -4.05 9.90 14.38
C GLU A 17 -4.98 10.24 13.21
N GLN A 18 -4.89 11.46 12.66
CA GLN A 18 -5.66 11.84 11.48
C GLN A 18 -5.26 11.03 10.25
N PHE A 19 -3.95 10.81 10.07
CA PHE A 19 -3.47 9.98 8.97
C PHE A 19 -3.99 8.55 9.09
N GLN A 20 -3.96 7.95 10.29
CA GLN A 20 -4.50 6.61 10.50
C GLN A 20 -6.00 6.54 10.21
N LYS A 21 -6.78 7.52 10.64
CA LYS A 21 -8.22 7.61 10.30
C LYS A 21 -8.49 7.66 8.79
N GLU A 22 -7.66 8.39 8.04
CA GLU A 22 -7.76 8.42 6.56
C GLU A 22 -7.45 7.05 5.96
N ILE A 23 -6.43 6.34 6.46
CA ILE A 23 -6.09 4.98 6.00
C ILE A 23 -7.23 4.00 6.31
N ASP A 24 -7.77 4.04 7.54
CA ASP A 24 -8.88 3.18 7.96
C ASP A 24 -10.12 3.40 7.07
N LEU A 25 -10.41 4.67 6.73
CA LEU A 25 -11.53 5.03 5.86
C LEU A 25 -11.31 4.52 4.42
N ILE A 26 -10.09 4.64 3.90
CA ILE A 26 -9.72 4.11 2.57
C ILE A 26 -9.94 2.59 2.54
N ILE A 27 -9.44 1.87 3.54
CA ILE A 27 -9.58 0.41 3.63
C ILE A 27 -11.05 0.02 3.71
N ALA A 28 -11.82 0.64 4.61
CA ALA A 28 -13.23 0.32 4.80
C ALA A 28 -14.06 0.57 3.52
N ASN A 29 -13.82 1.70 2.84
CA ASN A 29 -14.52 2.03 1.60
C ASN A 29 -14.14 1.08 0.46
N ALA A 30 -12.86 0.73 0.31
CA ALA A 30 -12.40 -0.15 -0.74
C ALA A 30 -12.89 -1.59 -0.55
N ILE A 31 -12.88 -2.11 0.69
CA ILE A 31 -13.46 -3.43 0.99
C ILE A 31 -14.97 -3.43 0.76
N ARG A 32 -15.68 -2.38 1.13
CA ARG A 32 -17.12 -2.26 0.86
C ARG A 32 -17.41 -2.23 -0.65
N GLU A 33 -16.60 -1.53 -1.44
CA GLU A 33 -16.75 -1.43 -2.90
C GLU A 33 -16.49 -2.78 -3.59
N ASP A 34 -15.41 -3.47 -3.18
CA ASP A 34 -14.97 -4.71 -3.84
C ASP A 34 -15.79 -5.95 -3.42
N VAL A 35 -16.20 -6.00 -2.16
CA VAL A 35 -16.89 -7.18 -1.59
C VAL A 35 -18.41 -7.03 -1.57
N GLY A 36 -18.90 -5.80 -1.43
CA GLY A 36 -20.34 -5.52 -1.34
C GLY A 36 -21.02 -6.31 -0.20
N ASP A 37 -22.02 -7.10 -0.56
CA ASP A 37 -22.76 -7.99 0.34
C ASP A 37 -22.11 -9.38 0.53
N GLY A 38 -21.02 -9.67 -0.16
CA GLY A 38 -20.22 -10.89 0.02
C GLY A 38 -19.42 -11.31 -1.21
N ASP A 39 -18.29 -11.97 -0.99
CA ASP A 39 -17.56 -12.68 -2.04
C ASP A 39 -18.23 -14.05 -2.29
N HIS A 40 -19.30 -14.02 -3.09
CA HIS A 40 -20.14 -15.19 -3.33
C HIS A 40 -19.36 -16.39 -3.93
N SER A 41 -18.34 -16.15 -4.72
CA SER A 41 -17.50 -17.20 -5.29
C SER A 41 -16.70 -17.91 -4.21
N SER A 42 -16.02 -17.16 -3.36
CA SER A 42 -15.26 -17.75 -2.24
C SER A 42 -16.18 -18.43 -1.23
N LEU A 43 -17.32 -17.80 -0.90
CA LEU A 43 -18.31 -18.38 0.02
C LEU A 43 -18.89 -19.70 -0.48
N ALA A 44 -19.11 -19.83 -1.78
CA ALA A 44 -19.67 -21.04 -2.37
C ALA A 44 -18.66 -22.19 -2.53
N CYS A 45 -17.38 -21.87 -2.74
CA CYS A 45 -16.38 -22.86 -3.15
C CYS A 45 -15.38 -23.22 -2.06
N ILE A 46 -15.23 -22.41 -1.01
CA ILE A 46 -14.19 -22.57 0.01
C ILE A 46 -14.83 -22.74 1.37
N PRO A 47 -14.52 -23.82 2.11
CA PRO A 47 -14.98 -23.98 3.49
C PRO A 47 -14.55 -22.81 4.37
N VAL A 48 -15.40 -22.37 5.29
CA VAL A 48 -15.17 -21.19 6.14
C VAL A 48 -13.91 -21.30 7.00
N ASN A 49 -13.54 -22.51 7.39
CA ASN A 49 -12.36 -22.82 8.21
C ASN A 49 -11.16 -23.33 7.41
N ALA A 50 -11.18 -23.20 6.07
CA ALA A 50 -10.06 -23.60 5.25
C ALA A 50 -8.90 -22.63 5.43
N GLU A 51 -7.81 -23.09 6.05
CA GLU A 51 -6.56 -22.38 6.19
C GLU A 51 -5.80 -22.32 4.86
N GLY A 52 -5.09 -21.22 4.64
CA GLY A 52 -4.29 -21.03 3.44
C GLY A 52 -3.08 -20.13 3.64
N SER A 53 -2.29 -20.05 2.60
CA SER A 53 -1.19 -19.10 2.54
C SER A 53 -1.06 -18.55 1.12
N ALA A 54 -0.58 -17.31 1.03
CA ALA A 54 -0.23 -16.68 -0.24
C ALA A 54 1.11 -15.95 -0.12
N LYS A 55 1.74 -15.66 -1.25
CA LYS A 55 2.96 -14.84 -1.32
C LYS A 55 2.81 -13.73 -2.32
N LEU A 56 3.35 -12.55 -1.98
CA LEU A 56 3.49 -11.45 -2.93
C LEU A 56 4.79 -11.62 -3.71
N LEU A 57 4.64 -11.85 -5.03
CA LEU A 57 5.75 -12.04 -5.95
C LEU A 57 5.91 -10.81 -6.84
N VAL A 58 7.10 -10.23 -6.89
CA VAL A 58 7.43 -9.08 -7.74
C VAL A 58 7.52 -9.51 -9.21
N LYS A 59 6.88 -8.72 -10.10
CA LYS A 59 6.83 -8.96 -11.55
C LYS A 59 7.56 -7.90 -12.37
N ASP A 60 8.20 -6.94 -11.71
CA ASP A 60 8.97 -5.87 -12.32
C ASP A 60 10.13 -5.49 -11.37
N GLU A 61 10.79 -4.36 -11.58
CA GLU A 61 11.79 -3.85 -10.66
C GLU A 61 11.48 -2.40 -10.24
N GLY A 62 11.90 -2.02 -9.03
CA GLY A 62 11.69 -0.67 -8.51
C GLY A 62 11.65 -0.60 -7.00
N ILE A 63 11.14 0.50 -6.49
CA ILE A 63 10.94 0.73 -5.06
C ILE A 63 9.62 0.12 -4.63
N ILE A 64 9.67 -0.86 -3.73
CA ILE A 64 8.45 -1.44 -3.15
C ILE A 64 7.81 -0.45 -2.16
N ALA A 65 6.49 -0.30 -2.24
CA ALA A 65 5.74 0.53 -1.32
C ALA A 65 4.34 -0.03 -1.06
N GLY A 66 3.86 0.14 0.18
CA GLY A 66 2.54 -0.31 0.61
C GLY A 66 2.55 -1.61 1.42
N ILE A 67 3.70 -2.08 1.88
CA ILE A 67 3.79 -3.26 2.76
C ILE A 67 3.06 -2.99 4.08
N ASP A 68 3.26 -1.83 4.69
CA ASP A 68 2.57 -1.48 5.93
C ASP A 68 1.08 -1.20 5.71
N PHE A 69 0.69 -0.69 4.54
CA PHE A 69 -0.72 -0.62 4.14
C PHE A 69 -1.33 -2.02 4.00
N ALA A 70 -0.65 -2.95 3.33
CA ALA A 70 -1.10 -4.34 3.18
C ALA A 70 -1.31 -5.04 4.52
N LYS A 71 -0.39 -4.87 5.48
CA LYS A 71 -0.55 -5.39 6.86
C LYS A 71 -1.83 -4.86 7.52
N GLN A 72 -2.16 -3.57 7.31
CA GLN A 72 -3.38 -2.97 7.86
C GLN A 72 -4.63 -3.54 7.19
N VAL A 73 -4.61 -3.74 5.86
CA VAL A 73 -5.71 -4.39 5.13
C VAL A 73 -5.95 -5.81 5.65
N PHE A 74 -4.91 -6.63 5.78
CA PHE A 74 -5.04 -7.98 6.30
C PHE A 74 -5.61 -7.99 7.73
N ARG A 75 -5.10 -7.14 8.61
CA ARG A 75 -5.62 -7.00 9.99
C ARG A 75 -7.07 -6.55 10.02
N PHE A 76 -7.49 -5.66 9.11
CA PHE A 76 -8.86 -5.19 9.00
C PHE A 76 -9.81 -6.32 8.56
N VAL A 77 -9.39 -7.14 7.59
CA VAL A 77 -10.20 -8.25 7.07
C VAL A 77 -10.33 -9.38 8.09
N GLU A 78 -9.22 -9.77 8.72
CA GLU A 78 -9.17 -10.80 9.73
C GLU A 78 -7.97 -10.57 10.68
N PRO A 79 -8.21 -10.16 11.95
CA PRO A 79 -7.14 -9.82 12.89
C PRO A 79 -6.15 -10.95 13.19
N SER A 80 -6.54 -12.21 12.99
CA SER A 80 -5.68 -13.38 13.21
C SER A 80 -4.68 -13.65 12.08
N MET A 81 -4.81 -12.99 10.92
CA MET A 81 -3.88 -13.16 9.80
C MET A 81 -2.45 -12.79 10.19
N ARG A 82 -1.51 -13.65 9.81
CA ARG A 82 -0.08 -13.45 10.03
C ARG A 82 0.62 -13.07 8.73
N VAL A 83 1.40 -11.99 8.76
CA VAL A 83 2.19 -11.54 7.62
C VAL A 83 3.68 -11.62 7.99
N GLU A 84 4.46 -12.32 7.19
CA GLU A 84 5.90 -12.44 7.31
C GLU A 84 6.57 -11.70 6.16
N THR A 85 7.27 -10.59 6.46
CA THR A 85 7.85 -9.70 5.46
C THR A 85 9.34 -9.94 5.29
N PHE A 86 9.81 -9.90 4.05
CA PHE A 86 11.22 -10.05 3.66
C PHE A 86 11.84 -8.74 3.17
N PHE A 87 11.01 -7.74 2.91
CA PHE A 87 11.38 -6.39 2.50
C PHE A 87 10.61 -5.36 3.33
N ASN A 88 11.11 -4.12 3.31
CA ASN A 88 10.46 -2.97 3.92
C ASN A 88 10.03 -1.96 2.85
N ASP A 89 9.07 -1.10 3.18
CA ASP A 89 8.71 0.02 2.30
C ASP A 89 9.94 0.89 2.02
N GLY A 90 10.22 1.13 0.76
CA GLY A 90 11.39 1.88 0.29
C GLY A 90 12.56 1.03 -0.20
N ASP A 91 12.54 -0.27 0.02
CA ASP A 91 13.57 -1.17 -0.51
C ASP A 91 13.46 -1.29 -2.04
N PHE A 92 14.60 -1.49 -2.70
CA PHE A 92 14.63 -1.84 -4.11
C PHE A 92 14.38 -3.33 -4.29
N VAL A 93 13.44 -3.68 -5.14
CA VAL A 93 13.07 -5.07 -5.47
C VAL A 93 13.24 -5.36 -6.94
N LYS A 94 13.40 -6.64 -7.28
CA LYS A 94 13.59 -7.14 -8.64
C LYS A 94 12.55 -8.21 -8.98
N TYR A 95 12.41 -8.47 -10.27
CA TYR A 95 11.58 -9.57 -10.75
C TYR A 95 11.93 -10.90 -10.05
N GLY A 96 10.92 -11.55 -9.50
CA GLY A 96 11.03 -12.83 -8.81
C GLY A 96 11.20 -12.73 -7.29
N ASP A 97 11.47 -11.54 -6.74
CA ASP A 97 11.53 -11.36 -5.30
C ASP A 97 10.19 -11.66 -4.63
N VAL A 98 10.23 -12.26 -3.45
CA VAL A 98 9.06 -12.50 -2.60
C VAL A 98 9.06 -11.43 -1.51
N VAL A 99 8.05 -10.53 -1.54
CA VAL A 99 7.98 -9.40 -0.59
C VAL A 99 7.49 -9.84 0.78
N PHE A 100 6.46 -10.67 0.81
CA PHE A 100 5.95 -11.24 2.05
C PHE A 100 5.20 -12.55 1.79
N HIS A 101 5.03 -13.33 2.86
CA HIS A 101 4.03 -14.38 2.97
C HIS A 101 2.88 -13.91 3.87
N VAL A 102 1.67 -14.34 3.56
CA VAL A 102 0.47 -14.15 4.38
C VAL A 102 -0.16 -15.50 4.68
N TYR A 103 -0.63 -15.68 5.91
CA TYR A 103 -1.26 -16.89 6.41
C TYR A 103 -2.57 -16.51 7.11
N GLY A 104 -3.60 -17.30 6.91
CA GLY A 104 -4.94 -17.09 7.49
C GLY A 104 -5.98 -17.93 6.80
N THR A 105 -7.27 -17.63 7.01
CA THR A 105 -8.31 -18.33 6.27
C THR A 105 -8.25 -18.01 4.78
N SER A 106 -8.47 -19.01 3.94
CA SER A 106 -8.41 -18.83 2.47
C SER A 106 -9.40 -17.77 1.99
N GLN A 107 -10.59 -17.70 2.58
CA GLN A 107 -11.60 -16.69 2.27
C GLN A 107 -11.10 -15.26 2.62
N ALA A 108 -10.43 -15.09 3.77
CA ALA A 108 -9.90 -13.78 4.17
C ALA A 108 -8.74 -13.32 3.27
N ILE A 109 -7.84 -14.25 2.89
CA ILE A 109 -6.75 -13.97 1.96
C ILE A 109 -7.31 -13.46 0.62
N LEU A 110 -8.26 -14.18 0.03
CA LEU A 110 -8.88 -13.81 -1.25
C LEU A 110 -9.64 -12.48 -1.16
N LYS A 111 -10.34 -12.24 -0.05
CA LYS A 111 -11.05 -10.98 0.21
C LYS A 111 -10.12 -9.77 0.27
N ALA A 112 -8.90 -9.93 0.80
CA ALA A 112 -7.92 -8.85 0.92
C ALA A 112 -7.08 -8.65 -0.35
N GLU A 113 -6.90 -9.70 -1.16
CA GLU A 113 -5.91 -9.80 -2.24
C GLU A 113 -5.99 -8.62 -3.21
N ARG A 114 -7.18 -8.35 -3.76
CA ARG A 114 -7.35 -7.34 -4.81
C ARG A 114 -6.99 -5.95 -4.32
N LEU A 115 -7.46 -5.56 -3.13
CA LEU A 115 -7.13 -4.27 -2.54
C LEU A 115 -5.63 -4.14 -2.27
N VAL A 116 -5.01 -5.16 -1.71
CA VAL A 116 -3.56 -5.19 -1.43
C VAL A 116 -2.77 -5.05 -2.72
N LEU A 117 -3.05 -5.85 -3.73
CA LEU A 117 -2.33 -5.80 -5.01
C LEU A 117 -2.49 -4.46 -5.71
N ASN A 118 -3.71 -3.93 -5.81
CA ASN A 118 -3.98 -2.64 -6.46
C ASN A 118 -3.27 -1.48 -5.74
N ALA A 119 -3.34 -1.45 -4.42
CA ALA A 119 -2.71 -0.40 -3.63
C ALA A 119 -1.17 -0.47 -3.72
N MET A 120 -0.58 -1.65 -3.52
CA MET A 120 0.87 -1.83 -3.56
C MET A 120 1.44 -1.57 -4.96
N GLN A 121 0.77 -2.02 -6.02
CA GLN A 121 1.18 -1.71 -7.39
C GLN A 121 1.22 -0.21 -7.64
N ARG A 122 0.18 0.52 -7.23
CA ARG A 122 0.09 1.96 -7.40
C ARG A 122 1.12 2.69 -6.54
N MET A 123 1.25 2.34 -5.28
CA MET A 123 2.21 2.95 -4.37
C MET A 123 3.64 2.72 -4.83
N SER A 124 3.99 1.51 -5.25
CA SER A 124 5.33 1.17 -5.75
C SER A 124 5.66 1.92 -7.04
N ALA A 125 4.70 2.08 -7.96
CA ALA A 125 4.90 2.87 -9.17
C ALA A 125 5.18 4.36 -8.85
N ILE A 126 4.45 4.93 -7.88
CA ILE A 126 4.67 6.31 -7.44
C ILE A 126 6.03 6.44 -6.74
N ALA A 127 6.36 5.54 -5.81
CA ALA A 127 7.62 5.54 -5.08
C ALA A 127 8.82 5.39 -6.03
N THR A 128 8.75 4.45 -6.97
CA THR A 128 9.78 4.24 -8.00
C THR A 128 9.99 5.49 -8.86
N LYS A 129 8.90 6.12 -9.29
CA LYS A 129 9.00 7.36 -10.09
C LYS A 129 9.56 8.52 -9.26
N THR A 130 9.15 8.65 -8.02
CA THR A 130 9.66 9.67 -7.09
C THR A 130 11.16 9.47 -6.89
N LYS A 131 11.60 8.25 -6.60
CA LYS A 131 13.03 7.92 -6.42
C LYS A 131 13.86 8.33 -7.63
N LYS A 132 13.41 8.04 -8.85
CA LYS A 132 14.09 8.46 -10.09
C LYS A 132 14.31 9.98 -10.15
N PHE A 133 13.33 10.78 -9.73
CA PHE A 133 13.49 12.24 -9.69
C PHE A 133 14.40 12.69 -8.55
N VAL A 134 14.31 12.08 -7.39
CA VAL A 134 15.17 12.38 -6.24
C VAL A 134 16.63 12.12 -6.60
N ASP A 135 16.94 10.99 -7.25
CA ASP A 135 18.30 10.63 -7.65
C ASP A 135 18.90 11.64 -8.66
N LEU A 136 18.09 12.17 -9.58
CA LEU A 136 18.53 13.21 -10.51
C LEU A 136 18.88 14.55 -9.84
N LEU A 137 18.40 14.76 -8.62
CA LEU A 137 18.63 15.98 -7.84
C LEU A 137 19.75 15.82 -6.80
N GLU A 138 20.39 14.65 -6.75
CA GLU A 138 21.49 14.40 -5.84
C GLU A 138 22.61 15.43 -6.00
N GLY A 139 23.16 15.91 -4.90
CA GLY A 139 24.17 16.98 -4.87
C GLY A 139 23.62 18.40 -5.05
N THR A 140 22.32 18.58 -5.27
CA THR A 140 21.66 19.89 -5.34
C THR A 140 20.89 20.22 -4.05
N LYS A 141 20.45 21.49 -3.90
CA LYS A 141 19.53 21.90 -2.82
C LYS A 141 18.06 21.75 -3.21
N THR A 142 17.79 21.33 -4.44
CA THR A 142 16.43 21.16 -4.97
C THR A 142 15.78 19.92 -4.38
N LYS A 143 14.47 19.99 -4.13
CA LYS A 143 13.68 18.86 -3.62
C LYS A 143 12.48 18.61 -4.53
N VAL A 144 12.10 17.35 -4.67
CA VAL A 144 10.85 16.96 -5.32
C VAL A 144 9.68 17.36 -4.41
N LEU A 145 8.67 17.96 -5.00
CA LEU A 145 7.40 18.24 -4.32
C LEU A 145 6.29 17.42 -4.98
N ASP A 146 5.40 16.89 -4.16
CA ASP A 146 4.19 16.25 -4.63
C ASP A 146 3.10 17.29 -5.00
N THR A 147 1.97 16.80 -5.46
CA THR A 147 0.84 17.62 -5.90
C THR A 147 -0.44 17.26 -5.14
N ARG A 148 -1.42 18.17 -5.12
CA ARG A 148 -2.79 17.87 -4.69
C ARG A 148 -3.65 17.24 -5.80
N LYS A 149 -3.12 17.10 -7.01
CA LYS A 149 -3.78 16.41 -8.14
C LYS A 149 -3.61 14.91 -8.01
N THR A 150 -4.25 14.36 -6.99
CA THR A 150 -4.26 12.93 -6.65
C THR A 150 -5.56 12.29 -7.10
N THR A 151 -5.57 10.97 -7.20
CA THR A 151 -6.81 10.21 -7.43
C THR A 151 -7.79 10.47 -6.27
N PRO A 152 -9.05 10.82 -6.57
CA PRO A 152 -10.05 11.00 -5.53
C PRO A 152 -10.17 9.77 -4.63
N GLY A 153 -10.32 10.01 -3.32
CA GLY A 153 -10.51 8.97 -2.31
C GLY A 153 -9.24 8.31 -1.77
N ILE A 154 -8.10 8.37 -2.48
CA ILE A 154 -6.87 7.65 -2.08
C ILE A 154 -5.63 8.56 -1.91
N ARG A 155 -5.86 9.87 -1.67
CA ARG A 155 -4.76 10.84 -1.52
C ARG A 155 -3.74 10.44 -0.45
N ALA A 156 -4.17 9.90 0.67
CA ALA A 156 -3.29 9.56 1.78
C ALA A 156 -2.24 8.52 1.35
N ILE A 157 -2.64 7.45 0.67
CA ILE A 157 -1.71 6.41 0.22
C ILE A 157 -0.82 6.89 -0.93
N GLU A 158 -1.30 7.75 -1.84
CA GLU A 158 -0.45 8.31 -2.90
C GLU A 158 0.63 9.24 -2.34
N LYS A 159 0.31 10.08 -1.36
CA LYS A 159 1.30 10.91 -0.69
C LYS A 159 2.25 10.12 0.20
N TRP A 160 1.76 9.06 0.82
CA TRP A 160 2.62 8.12 1.54
C TRP A 160 3.64 7.46 0.62
N ALA A 161 3.20 7.05 -0.58
CA ALA A 161 4.10 6.50 -1.60
C ALA A 161 5.18 7.49 -2.06
N VAL A 162 4.84 8.78 -2.24
CA VAL A 162 5.84 9.82 -2.53
C VAL A 162 6.87 9.93 -1.40
N LYS A 163 6.42 9.90 -0.14
CA LYS A 163 7.32 9.93 1.03
C LYS A 163 8.26 8.73 1.06
N ILE A 164 7.78 7.53 0.70
CA ILE A 164 8.60 6.31 0.62
C ILE A 164 9.66 6.43 -0.49
N GLY A 165 9.33 7.05 -1.59
CA GLY A 165 10.27 7.24 -2.71
C GLY A 165 11.32 8.34 -2.50
N GLY A 166 11.27 9.11 -1.37
CA GLY A 166 12.21 10.17 -1.00
C GLY A 166 11.65 11.56 -1.07
#